data_96de4ca93043997278268593d5019a15
#
_entry.id   96de4ca93043997278268593d5019a15
#
_cell.length_a   1.000
_cell.length_b   1.000
_cell.length_c   1.000
_cell.angle_alpha   90.00
_cell.angle_beta   90.00
_cell.angle_gamma   90.00
#
_symmetry.space_group_name_H-M   'P 1'
#
loop_
_entity.id
_entity.type
_entity.pdbx_description
1 polymer ?
#
loop_
_entity_poly.entity_id
_entity_poly.type
_entity_poly.pdbx_seq_one_letter_code
_entity_poly.pdbx_strand_id
1 'polypeptide(L)'
;MKISIKNNKEIEKMRVAGELAAEVLEIITPYVSPGISTGELDKICFNHIVNTQNAIPANVGYRGYEKTICSSINQVICHGIPDDNRILKEGDILNIDVTVIKDGWHGDTSKMFLVGKCAPHNERLVRITQECLYKGIEVVKPGAYLGDIGYAIQQHAEKNYYSVVEEYCGHGIGNVYHEEPQILHYGKEGKGIKIEEGMCFTIEPMINQGAKYCKTLKDGWTVETKDGRNSAQWEHTLSLIHISEPTRLAEI
;
A
#
# COMPACT_ATOMS: atom_id res chain seq x y z
N MET A 1 11.32 -4.03 19.62
CA MET A 1 10.78 -5.37 19.36
C MET A 1 11.73 -6.11 18.44
N LYS A 2 11.68 -7.44 18.37
CA LYS A 2 12.60 -8.23 17.52
C LYS A 2 11.98 -8.31 16.12
N ILE A 3 12.75 -7.99 15.08
CA ILE A 3 12.32 -8.15 13.68
C ILE A 3 12.21 -9.65 13.39
N SER A 4 11.12 -10.05 12.75
CA SER A 4 10.86 -11.43 12.33
C SER A 4 11.58 -11.71 11.02
N ILE A 5 12.45 -12.72 11.03
CA ILE A 5 13.16 -13.20 9.83
C ILE A 5 12.44 -14.47 9.36
N LYS A 6 11.92 -14.44 8.14
CA LYS A 6 11.17 -15.54 7.55
C LYS A 6 12.12 -16.48 6.82
N ASN A 7 11.88 -17.77 6.98
CA ASN A 7 12.56 -18.79 6.19
C ASN A 7 11.88 -18.99 4.82
N ASN A 8 12.49 -19.74 3.91
CA ASN A 8 11.99 -19.93 2.55
C ASN A 8 10.57 -20.50 2.49
N LYS A 9 10.16 -21.36 3.44
CA LYS A 9 8.81 -21.92 3.49
C LYS A 9 7.77 -20.89 3.93
N GLU A 10 8.17 -20.00 4.81
CA GLU A 10 7.32 -18.88 5.27
C GLU A 10 7.16 -17.83 4.19
N ILE A 11 8.26 -17.50 3.47
CA ILE A 11 8.22 -16.59 2.32
C ILE A 11 7.31 -17.13 1.22
N GLU A 12 7.35 -18.45 0.95
CA GLU A 12 6.46 -19.06 -0.04
C GLU A 12 4.97 -18.93 0.35
N LYS A 13 4.64 -19.04 1.64
CA LYS A 13 3.26 -18.80 2.11
C LYS A 13 2.86 -17.34 1.96
N MET A 14 3.77 -16.41 2.21
CA MET A 14 3.54 -14.99 1.96
C MET A 14 3.36 -14.69 0.48
N ARG A 15 4.13 -15.36 -0.40
CA ARG A 15 3.95 -15.24 -1.85
C ARG A 15 2.53 -15.62 -2.27
N VAL A 16 2.01 -16.76 -1.78
CA VAL A 16 0.64 -17.18 -2.05
C VAL A 16 -0.38 -16.13 -1.57
N ALA A 17 -0.21 -15.59 -0.36
CA ALA A 17 -1.11 -14.57 0.16
C ALA A 17 -1.03 -13.26 -0.66
N GLY A 18 0.17 -12.85 -1.07
CA GLY A 18 0.40 -11.67 -1.91
C GLY A 18 -0.18 -11.83 -3.32
N GLU A 19 -0.01 -13.00 -3.95
CA GLU A 19 -0.64 -13.31 -5.25
C GLU A 19 -2.17 -13.20 -5.17
N LEU A 20 -2.77 -13.68 -4.08
CA LEU A 20 -4.21 -13.56 -3.86
C LEU A 20 -4.65 -12.10 -3.66
N ALA A 21 -3.88 -11.30 -2.94
CA ALA A 21 -4.16 -9.87 -2.79
C ALA A 21 -4.04 -9.12 -4.14
N ALA A 22 -3.00 -9.40 -4.91
CA ALA A 22 -2.82 -8.83 -6.25
C ALA A 22 -3.97 -9.21 -7.20
N GLU A 23 -4.43 -10.49 -7.16
CA GLU A 23 -5.58 -10.95 -7.93
C GLU A 23 -6.85 -10.14 -7.61
N VAL A 24 -7.09 -9.76 -6.34
CA VAL A 24 -8.22 -8.90 -5.98
C VAL A 24 -8.16 -7.57 -6.70
N LEU A 25 -6.98 -6.94 -6.79
CA LEU A 25 -6.81 -5.68 -7.52
C LEU A 25 -6.99 -5.84 -9.03
N GLU A 26 -6.68 -7.01 -9.59
CA GLU A 26 -6.93 -7.32 -11.00
C GLU A 26 -8.43 -7.48 -11.27
N ILE A 27 -9.13 -8.30 -10.48
CA ILE A 27 -10.55 -8.56 -10.71
C ILE A 27 -11.43 -7.34 -10.47
N ILE A 28 -11.06 -6.43 -9.57
CA ILE A 28 -11.84 -5.22 -9.32
C ILE A 28 -11.64 -4.15 -10.40
N THR A 29 -10.51 -4.19 -11.14
CA THR A 29 -10.13 -3.17 -12.14
C THR A 29 -11.27 -2.84 -13.13
N PRO A 30 -11.97 -3.80 -13.77
CA PRO A 30 -13.03 -3.48 -14.74
C PRO A 30 -14.28 -2.84 -14.12
N TYR A 31 -14.47 -2.92 -12.82
CA TYR A 31 -15.61 -2.33 -12.11
C TYR A 31 -15.36 -0.88 -11.71
N VAL A 32 -14.09 -0.45 -11.61
CA VAL A 32 -13.77 0.92 -11.21
C VAL A 32 -14.11 1.90 -12.33
N SER A 33 -15.32 2.46 -12.26
CA SER A 33 -15.85 3.38 -13.26
C SER A 33 -16.78 4.41 -12.61
N PRO A 34 -17.03 5.56 -13.27
CA PRO A 34 -18.00 6.52 -12.75
C PRO A 34 -19.37 5.87 -12.55
N GLY A 35 -20.01 6.15 -11.42
CA GLY A 35 -21.34 5.66 -11.07
C GLY A 35 -21.38 4.46 -10.11
N ILE A 36 -20.27 3.74 -9.91
CA ILE A 36 -20.20 2.69 -8.89
C ILE A 36 -19.95 3.30 -7.51
N SER A 37 -20.48 2.68 -6.46
CA SER A 37 -20.15 3.07 -5.08
C SER A 37 -18.91 2.33 -4.57
N THR A 38 -18.19 2.93 -3.63
CA THR A 38 -17.07 2.24 -2.96
C THR A 38 -17.55 1.05 -2.13
N GLY A 39 -18.80 1.08 -1.63
CA GLY A 39 -19.42 -0.05 -0.95
C GLY A 39 -19.69 -1.24 -1.87
N GLU A 40 -20.05 -1.01 -3.14
CA GLU A 40 -20.19 -2.08 -4.13
C GLU A 40 -18.81 -2.69 -4.47
N LEU A 41 -17.76 -1.89 -4.62
CA LEU A 41 -16.40 -2.38 -4.81
C LEU A 41 -15.95 -3.26 -3.63
N ASP A 42 -16.22 -2.84 -2.40
CA ASP A 42 -15.93 -3.62 -1.19
C ASP A 42 -16.61 -4.99 -1.19
N LYS A 43 -17.91 -5.04 -1.56
CA LYS A 43 -18.68 -6.28 -1.64
C LYS A 43 -18.14 -7.23 -2.71
N ILE A 44 -17.70 -6.71 -3.85
CA ILE A 44 -17.07 -7.52 -4.92
C ILE A 44 -15.77 -8.14 -4.40
N CYS A 45 -14.91 -7.33 -3.77
CA CYS A 45 -13.65 -7.81 -3.18
C CYS A 45 -13.90 -8.86 -2.09
N PHE A 46 -14.84 -8.61 -1.18
CA PHE A 46 -15.22 -9.57 -0.13
C PHE A 46 -15.65 -10.92 -0.73
N ASN A 47 -16.56 -10.90 -1.69
CA ASN A 47 -17.06 -12.12 -2.33
C ASN A 47 -15.94 -12.89 -3.02
N HIS A 48 -15.02 -12.22 -3.68
CA HIS A 48 -13.88 -12.86 -4.34
C HIS A 48 -12.95 -13.52 -3.32
N ILE A 49 -12.52 -12.78 -2.29
CA ILE A 49 -11.61 -13.29 -1.25
C ILE A 49 -12.23 -14.51 -0.54
N VAL A 50 -13.49 -14.39 -0.11
CA VAL A 50 -14.12 -15.44 0.71
C VAL A 50 -14.56 -16.62 -0.11
N ASN A 51 -15.30 -16.39 -1.22
CA ASN A 51 -15.99 -17.46 -1.95
C ASN A 51 -15.14 -18.06 -3.07
N THR A 52 -14.20 -17.30 -3.67
CA THR A 52 -13.37 -17.78 -4.79
C THR A 52 -11.99 -18.22 -4.29
N GLN A 53 -11.32 -17.38 -3.53
CA GLN A 53 -9.97 -17.68 -3.04
C GLN A 53 -9.96 -18.57 -1.78
N ASN A 54 -11.12 -18.73 -1.12
CA ASN A 54 -11.22 -19.40 0.20
C ASN A 54 -10.14 -18.86 1.15
N ALA A 55 -10.13 -17.53 1.29
CA ALA A 55 -9.21 -16.75 2.09
C ALA A 55 -9.96 -15.80 3.02
N ILE A 56 -9.25 -15.06 3.86
CA ILE A 56 -9.85 -14.15 4.85
C ILE A 56 -9.43 -12.71 4.50
N PRO A 57 -10.39 -11.76 4.39
CA PRO A 57 -10.05 -10.34 4.28
C PRO A 57 -9.50 -9.84 5.63
N ALA A 58 -8.23 -9.46 5.67
CA ALA A 58 -7.52 -9.15 6.91
C ALA A 58 -8.04 -7.91 7.63
N ASN A 59 -8.58 -6.95 6.87
CA ASN A 59 -9.09 -5.70 7.42
C ASN A 59 -10.35 -5.90 8.28
N VAL A 60 -11.20 -6.88 7.94
CA VAL A 60 -12.47 -7.11 8.65
C VAL A 60 -12.23 -7.51 10.09
N GLY A 61 -12.66 -6.66 11.03
CA GLY A 61 -12.47 -6.85 12.47
C GLY A 61 -11.12 -6.35 13.01
N TYR A 62 -10.17 -5.99 12.14
CA TYR A 62 -8.88 -5.47 12.58
C TYR A 62 -9.06 -4.11 13.27
N ARG A 63 -8.78 -4.08 14.58
CA ARG A 63 -8.96 -2.89 15.46
C ARG A 63 -10.32 -2.21 15.31
N GLY A 64 -11.36 -2.98 14.96
CA GLY A 64 -12.72 -2.47 14.77
C GLY A 64 -13.05 -1.95 13.37
N TYR A 65 -12.16 -2.11 12.39
CA TYR A 65 -12.47 -1.82 10.98
C TYR A 65 -13.45 -2.86 10.43
N GLU A 66 -14.51 -2.42 9.71
CA GLU A 66 -15.63 -3.31 9.34
C GLU A 66 -15.66 -3.69 7.85
N LYS A 67 -14.76 -3.17 7.04
CA LYS A 67 -14.74 -3.33 5.59
C LYS A 67 -13.60 -4.22 5.12
N THR A 68 -13.73 -4.73 3.90
CA THR A 68 -12.75 -5.63 3.28
C THR A 68 -11.53 -4.89 2.77
N ILE A 69 -11.74 -3.75 2.14
CA ILE A 69 -10.72 -2.91 1.53
C ILE A 69 -10.71 -1.54 2.19
N CYS A 70 -9.61 -0.80 2.03
CA CYS A 70 -9.66 0.66 2.15
C CYS A 70 -9.88 1.28 0.76
N SER A 71 -10.70 2.33 0.69
CA SER A 71 -11.02 3.04 -0.56
C SER A 71 -10.78 4.54 -0.38
N SER A 72 -9.63 5.03 -0.82
CA SER A 72 -9.17 6.41 -0.58
C SER A 72 -9.28 7.24 -1.85
N ILE A 73 -10.21 8.22 -1.86
CA ILE A 73 -10.53 9.03 -3.03
C ILE A 73 -9.95 10.44 -2.89
N ASN A 74 -9.25 10.92 -3.90
CA ASN A 74 -8.76 12.30 -4.05
C ASN A 74 -7.89 12.77 -2.86
N GLN A 75 -8.41 13.63 -1.98
CA GLN A 75 -7.71 14.14 -0.81
C GLN A 75 -7.58 13.13 0.34
N VAL A 76 -8.25 11.97 0.27
CA VAL A 76 -8.07 10.89 1.24
C VAL A 76 -6.73 10.22 0.98
N ILE A 77 -5.87 10.23 1.99
CA ILE A 77 -4.50 9.68 1.92
C ILE A 77 -4.54 8.16 2.01
N CYS A 78 -5.18 7.65 3.08
CA CYS A 78 -5.30 6.21 3.35
C CYS A 78 -6.51 5.93 4.26
N HIS A 79 -6.81 4.65 4.47
CA HIS A 79 -7.85 4.12 5.36
C HIS A 79 -9.26 4.66 5.08
N GLY A 80 -9.55 5.10 3.86
CA GLY A 80 -10.90 5.51 3.47
C GLY A 80 -11.88 4.35 3.60
N ILE A 81 -13.00 4.57 4.33
CA ILE A 81 -14.00 3.53 4.58
C ILE A 81 -14.95 3.41 3.39
N PRO A 82 -15.10 2.23 2.77
CA PRO A 82 -16.11 1.99 1.74
C PRO A 82 -17.53 2.27 2.21
N ASP A 83 -18.31 2.99 1.37
CA ASP A 83 -19.68 3.42 1.67
C ASP A 83 -20.56 3.28 0.40
N ASP A 84 -21.78 2.75 0.56
CA ASP A 84 -22.76 2.59 -0.52
C ASP A 84 -23.22 3.94 -1.11
N ASN A 85 -23.09 5.03 -0.34
CA ASN A 85 -23.42 6.38 -0.79
C ASN A 85 -22.23 7.14 -1.41
N ARG A 86 -21.02 6.59 -1.31
CA ARG A 86 -19.82 7.20 -1.89
C ARG A 86 -19.64 6.74 -3.32
N ILE A 87 -20.30 7.45 -4.25
CA ILE A 87 -20.29 7.15 -5.68
C ILE A 87 -19.05 7.77 -6.35
N LEU A 88 -18.33 6.96 -7.12
CA LEU A 88 -17.20 7.43 -7.94
C LEU A 88 -17.67 8.33 -9.08
N LYS A 89 -16.91 9.38 -9.32
CA LYS A 89 -17.19 10.38 -10.36
C LYS A 89 -16.07 10.39 -11.40
N GLU A 90 -16.43 10.82 -12.60
CA GLU A 90 -15.46 11.14 -13.66
C GLU A 90 -14.37 12.07 -13.13
N GLY A 91 -13.10 11.70 -13.29
CA GLY A 91 -11.95 12.49 -12.85
C GLY A 91 -11.46 12.20 -11.45
N ASP A 92 -12.14 11.35 -10.66
CA ASP A 92 -11.62 10.90 -9.36
C ASP A 92 -10.34 10.05 -9.55
N ILE A 93 -9.44 10.14 -8.59
CA ILE A 93 -8.36 9.18 -8.39
C ILE A 93 -8.67 8.37 -7.14
N LEU A 94 -8.53 7.06 -7.20
CA LEU A 94 -8.91 6.14 -6.14
C LEU A 94 -7.74 5.22 -5.82
N ASN A 95 -7.34 5.13 -4.55
CA ASN A 95 -6.55 4.02 -4.05
C ASN A 95 -7.49 2.92 -3.54
N ILE A 96 -7.24 1.69 -3.94
CA ILE A 96 -7.80 0.49 -3.30
C ILE A 96 -6.64 -0.26 -2.67
N ASP A 97 -6.77 -0.49 -1.38
CA ASP A 97 -5.80 -1.16 -0.53
C ASP A 97 -6.45 -2.41 0.05
N VAL A 98 -5.81 -3.55 -0.12
CA VAL A 98 -6.34 -4.86 0.21
C VAL A 98 -5.29 -5.77 0.84
N THR A 99 -5.67 -6.37 1.97
CA THR A 99 -4.87 -7.39 2.63
C THR A 99 -5.65 -8.70 2.73
N VAL A 100 -5.01 -9.77 2.30
CA VAL A 100 -5.58 -11.14 2.33
C VAL A 100 -4.80 -12.01 3.29
N ILE A 101 -5.51 -12.81 4.09
CA ILE A 101 -4.91 -13.87 4.92
C ILE A 101 -5.15 -15.22 4.26
N LYS A 102 -4.07 -15.93 3.96
CA LYS A 102 -4.10 -17.33 3.50
C LYS A 102 -3.24 -18.20 4.40
N ASP A 103 -3.83 -19.25 4.98
CA ASP A 103 -3.15 -20.19 5.89
C ASP A 103 -2.36 -19.49 7.03
N GLY A 104 -2.93 -18.37 7.54
CA GLY A 104 -2.37 -17.58 8.63
C GLY A 104 -1.26 -16.61 8.22
N TRP A 105 -1.04 -16.36 6.91
CA TRP A 105 -0.06 -15.41 6.38
C TRP A 105 -0.75 -14.29 5.61
N HIS A 106 -0.22 -13.06 5.76
CA HIS A 106 -0.77 -11.87 5.16
C HIS A 106 -0.06 -11.53 3.85
N GLY A 107 -0.84 -11.12 2.85
CA GLY A 107 -0.36 -10.44 1.65
C GLY A 107 -1.07 -9.11 1.54
N ASP A 108 -0.31 -8.04 1.39
CA ASP A 108 -0.76 -6.65 1.46
C ASP A 108 -0.29 -5.87 0.24
N THR A 109 -1.21 -5.16 -0.41
CA THR A 109 -0.88 -4.37 -1.60
C THR A 109 -1.96 -3.34 -1.90
N SER A 110 -1.57 -2.22 -2.49
CA SER A 110 -2.52 -1.23 -2.96
C SER A 110 -2.20 -0.70 -4.36
N LYS A 111 -3.24 -0.23 -5.04
CA LYS A 111 -3.16 0.29 -6.41
C LYS A 111 -4.00 1.55 -6.57
N MET A 112 -3.47 2.50 -7.36
CA MET A 112 -4.23 3.65 -7.81
C MET A 112 -5.01 3.37 -9.09
N PHE A 113 -6.23 3.89 -9.13
CA PHE A 113 -7.13 3.84 -10.27
C PHE A 113 -7.48 5.27 -10.72
N LEU A 114 -7.49 5.48 -12.03
CA LEU A 114 -8.03 6.67 -12.66
C LEU A 114 -9.48 6.41 -13.05
N VAL A 115 -10.42 7.15 -12.50
CA VAL A 115 -11.85 6.96 -12.73
C VAL A 115 -12.29 7.78 -13.94
N GLY A 116 -12.44 7.12 -15.08
CA GLY A 116 -12.71 7.80 -16.34
C GLY A 116 -11.56 8.70 -16.77
N LYS A 117 -11.87 9.87 -17.34
CA LYS A 117 -10.85 10.86 -17.78
C LYS A 117 -10.46 11.77 -16.64
N CYS A 118 -9.25 11.64 -16.16
CA CYS A 118 -8.70 12.47 -15.07
C CYS A 118 -8.00 13.72 -15.59
N ALA A 119 -7.86 14.72 -14.73
CA ALA A 119 -7.08 15.90 -15.01
C ALA A 119 -5.57 15.55 -15.08
N PRO A 120 -4.78 16.16 -15.97
CA PRO A 120 -3.36 15.80 -16.15
C PRO A 120 -2.50 15.89 -14.87
N HIS A 121 -2.84 16.80 -13.97
CA HIS A 121 -2.12 16.93 -12.70
C HIS A 121 -2.42 15.76 -11.74
N ASN A 122 -3.59 15.14 -11.83
CA ASN A 122 -3.95 13.93 -11.08
C ASN A 122 -3.27 12.69 -11.66
N GLU A 123 -3.29 12.52 -12.98
CA GLU A 123 -2.55 11.45 -13.66
C GLU A 123 -1.05 11.53 -13.35
N ARG A 124 -0.49 12.77 -13.34
CA ARG A 124 0.91 12.99 -12.96
C ARG A 124 1.17 12.60 -11.52
N LEU A 125 0.29 12.94 -10.56
CA LEU A 125 0.44 12.55 -9.16
C LEU A 125 0.48 11.02 -9.03
N VAL A 126 -0.49 10.31 -9.60
CA VAL A 126 -0.60 8.85 -9.58
C VAL A 126 0.68 8.20 -10.12
N ARG A 127 1.17 8.67 -11.27
CA ARG A 127 2.40 8.16 -11.91
C ARG A 127 3.64 8.43 -11.05
N ILE A 128 3.82 9.66 -10.56
CA ILE A 128 5.00 9.99 -9.74
C ILE A 128 4.99 9.21 -8.41
N THR A 129 3.82 8.96 -7.83
CA THR A 129 3.71 8.12 -6.62
C THR A 129 4.14 6.69 -6.90
N GLN A 130 3.75 6.13 -8.05
CA GLN A 130 4.23 4.80 -8.47
C GLN A 130 5.75 4.80 -8.69
N GLU A 131 6.28 5.83 -9.34
CA GLU A 131 7.73 5.98 -9.49
C GLU A 131 8.44 6.07 -8.12
N CYS A 132 7.84 6.76 -7.13
CA CYS A 132 8.36 6.81 -5.75
C CYS A 132 8.44 5.41 -5.14
N LEU A 133 7.39 4.57 -5.27
CA LEU A 133 7.41 3.19 -4.81
C LEU A 133 8.59 2.43 -5.43
N TYR A 134 8.73 2.45 -6.76
CA TYR A 134 9.81 1.72 -7.43
C TYR A 134 11.19 2.26 -7.10
N LYS A 135 11.35 3.58 -6.85
CA LYS A 135 12.62 4.14 -6.35
C LYS A 135 12.96 3.61 -4.95
N GLY A 136 11.98 3.41 -4.10
CA GLY A 136 12.17 2.74 -2.81
C GLY A 136 12.57 1.27 -2.97
N ILE A 137 11.93 0.55 -3.90
CA ILE A 137 12.22 -0.86 -4.19
C ILE A 137 13.63 -1.05 -4.76
N GLU A 138 14.06 -0.20 -5.70
CA GLU A 138 15.36 -0.28 -6.37
C GLU A 138 16.56 -0.28 -5.41
N VAL A 139 16.44 0.32 -4.23
CA VAL A 139 17.53 0.38 -3.24
C VAL A 139 17.52 -0.80 -2.27
N VAL A 140 16.47 -1.63 -2.28
CA VAL A 140 16.34 -2.79 -1.38
C VAL A 140 17.31 -3.90 -1.80
N LYS A 141 18.32 -4.13 -0.95
CA LYS A 141 19.30 -5.22 -1.11
C LYS A 141 19.92 -5.55 0.24
N PRO A 142 20.50 -6.75 0.40
CA PRO A 142 21.20 -7.09 1.62
C PRO A 142 22.29 -6.07 1.95
N GLY A 143 22.28 -5.59 3.17
CA GLY A 143 23.25 -4.62 3.65
C GLY A 143 22.95 -3.15 3.41
N ALA A 144 21.92 -2.81 2.62
CA ALA A 144 21.32 -1.47 2.59
C ALA A 144 20.61 -1.16 3.91
N TYR A 145 20.21 0.07 4.11
CA TYR A 145 19.51 0.51 5.32
C TYR A 145 18.07 0.90 5.00
N LEU A 146 17.16 0.77 5.96
CA LEU A 146 15.77 1.20 5.76
C LEU A 146 15.63 2.68 5.43
N GLY A 147 16.56 3.51 5.93
CA GLY A 147 16.63 4.93 5.60
C GLY A 147 16.96 5.22 4.13
N ASP A 148 17.58 4.27 3.42
CA ASP A 148 17.85 4.40 1.98
C ASP A 148 16.56 4.39 1.19
N ILE A 149 15.57 3.57 1.60
CA ILE A 149 14.23 3.50 1.02
C ILE A 149 13.54 4.85 1.13
N GLY A 150 13.43 5.37 2.37
CA GLY A 150 12.79 6.65 2.63
C GLY A 150 13.49 7.81 1.92
N TYR A 151 14.82 7.81 1.90
CA TYR A 151 15.60 8.83 1.20
C TYR A 151 15.31 8.83 -0.32
N ALA A 152 15.34 7.66 -0.96
CA ALA A 152 15.08 7.54 -2.40
C ALA A 152 13.68 8.02 -2.78
N ILE A 153 12.66 7.63 -1.99
CA ILE A 153 11.27 8.05 -2.16
C ILE A 153 11.14 9.57 -2.01
N GLN A 154 11.66 10.12 -0.91
CA GLN A 154 11.56 11.54 -0.60
C GLN A 154 12.25 12.40 -1.67
N GLN A 155 13.47 12.04 -2.08
CA GLN A 155 14.19 12.77 -3.12
C GLN A 155 13.43 12.79 -4.44
N HIS A 156 12.78 11.68 -4.82
CA HIS A 156 12.00 11.63 -6.06
C HIS A 156 10.71 12.46 -5.96
N ALA A 157 9.98 12.37 -4.84
CA ALA A 157 8.77 13.15 -4.61
C ALA A 157 9.06 14.67 -4.60
N GLU A 158 10.05 15.12 -3.83
CA GLU A 158 10.41 16.54 -3.69
C GLU A 158 10.95 17.14 -4.99
N LYS A 159 11.76 16.38 -5.75
CA LYS A 159 12.22 16.78 -7.09
C LYS A 159 11.05 17.02 -8.06
N ASN A 160 9.94 16.34 -7.85
CA ASN A 160 8.71 16.48 -8.61
C ASN A 160 7.70 17.48 -8.00
N TYR A 161 8.12 18.25 -6.97
CA TYR A 161 7.31 19.24 -6.26
C TYR A 161 6.11 18.67 -5.50
N TYR A 162 6.23 17.43 -4.98
CA TYR A 162 5.28 16.77 -4.11
C TYR A 162 5.83 16.61 -2.70
N SER A 163 4.97 16.35 -1.74
CA SER A 163 5.34 16.11 -0.35
C SER A 163 5.07 14.66 0.04
N VAL A 164 5.96 14.10 0.85
CA VAL A 164 5.79 12.77 1.45
C VAL A 164 5.07 12.91 2.78
N VAL A 165 4.05 12.09 3.02
CA VAL A 165 3.37 11.98 4.33
C VAL A 165 4.33 11.32 5.32
N GLU A 166 4.47 11.88 6.53
CA GLU A 166 5.41 11.44 7.54
C GLU A 166 4.74 10.70 8.72
N GLU A 167 3.43 10.85 8.89
CA GLU A 167 2.68 10.27 10.01
C GLU A 167 2.33 8.79 9.81
N TYR A 168 2.46 8.28 8.60
CA TYR A 168 2.20 6.89 8.22
C TYR A 168 3.42 6.30 7.54
N CYS A 169 3.57 4.99 7.63
CA CYS A 169 4.76 4.28 7.12
C CYS A 169 4.40 2.85 6.72
N GLY A 170 5.24 2.23 5.92
CA GLY A 170 5.22 0.80 5.71
C GLY A 170 5.64 0.03 6.97
N HIS A 171 5.44 -1.25 6.98
CA HIS A 171 5.61 -2.10 8.16
C HIS A 171 6.14 -3.49 7.80
N GLY A 172 6.76 -4.14 8.77
CA GLY A 172 7.01 -5.58 8.69
C GLY A 172 5.68 -6.33 8.62
N ILE A 173 5.67 -7.44 7.91
CA ILE A 173 4.47 -8.25 7.69
C ILE A 173 4.81 -9.74 7.65
N GLY A 174 3.85 -10.59 8.04
CA GLY A 174 4.04 -12.03 8.08
C GLY A 174 2.79 -12.76 8.52
N ASN A 175 2.90 -13.56 9.56
CA ASN A 175 1.74 -14.14 10.25
C ASN A 175 1.08 -13.15 11.23
N VAL A 176 1.68 -11.97 11.38
CA VAL A 176 1.09 -10.80 12.04
C VAL A 176 0.95 -9.71 10.98
N TYR A 177 -0.19 -9.01 10.96
CA TYR A 177 -0.51 -8.01 9.95
C TYR A 177 0.52 -6.87 9.97
N HIS A 178 0.68 -6.22 11.12
CA HIS A 178 1.65 -5.14 11.31
C HIS A 178 2.67 -5.56 12.37
N GLU A 179 3.92 -5.69 11.96
CA GLU A 179 5.03 -5.99 12.86
C GLU A 179 6.23 -5.06 12.58
N GLU A 180 7.28 -5.17 13.37
CA GLU A 180 8.54 -4.47 13.08
C GLU A 180 9.24 -5.05 11.84
N PRO A 181 9.96 -4.21 11.06
CA PRO A 181 10.28 -2.80 11.34
C PRO A 181 9.27 -1.83 10.73
N GLN A 182 9.29 -0.57 11.17
CA GLN A 182 8.66 0.53 10.44
C GLN A 182 9.50 0.92 9.23
N ILE A 183 8.84 1.13 8.09
CA ILE A 183 9.46 1.53 6.82
C ILE A 183 9.04 2.96 6.51
N LEU A 184 9.84 3.93 6.96
CA LEU A 184 9.56 5.33 6.69
C LEU A 184 9.79 5.66 5.21
N HIS A 185 8.92 6.48 4.64
CA HIS A 185 9.01 6.93 3.24
C HIS A 185 9.81 8.24 3.09
N TYR A 186 10.49 8.65 4.15
CA TYR A 186 11.41 9.77 4.22
C TYR A 186 12.61 9.39 5.08
N GLY A 187 13.73 10.10 4.97
CA GLY A 187 14.86 9.77 5.80
C GLY A 187 16.22 10.23 5.28
N LYS A 188 17.25 9.51 5.68
CA LYS A 188 18.65 9.81 5.32
C LYS A 188 19.33 8.53 4.85
N GLU A 189 20.07 8.66 3.76
CA GLU A 189 20.92 7.60 3.21
C GLU A 189 21.88 7.02 4.25
N GLY A 190 22.02 5.71 4.28
CA GLY A 190 22.91 4.96 5.17
C GLY A 190 22.48 4.99 6.65
N LYS A 191 21.20 5.25 6.95
CA LYS A 191 20.69 5.33 8.32
C LYS A 191 19.57 4.33 8.57
N GLY A 192 19.36 4.05 9.86
CA GLY A 192 18.30 3.13 10.33
C GLY A 192 18.78 1.69 10.45
N ILE A 193 17.83 0.79 10.37
CA ILE A 193 18.05 -0.66 10.48
C ILE A 193 18.65 -1.18 9.17
N LYS A 194 19.63 -2.07 9.29
CA LYS A 194 20.22 -2.75 8.13
C LYS A 194 19.26 -3.81 7.62
N ILE A 195 19.07 -3.85 6.31
CA ILE A 195 18.21 -4.83 5.67
C ILE A 195 18.92 -6.17 5.61
N GLU A 196 18.24 -7.23 6.07
CA GLU A 196 18.76 -8.59 6.13
C GLU A 196 17.87 -9.54 5.34
N GLU A 197 18.44 -10.64 4.87
CA GLU A 197 17.70 -11.73 4.20
C GLU A 197 16.61 -12.29 5.11
N GLY A 198 15.45 -12.62 4.52
CA GLY A 198 14.28 -13.11 5.23
C GLY A 198 13.42 -12.02 5.85
N MET A 199 13.82 -10.74 5.78
CA MET A 199 12.90 -9.66 6.10
C MET A 199 11.77 -9.59 5.08
N CYS A 200 10.53 -9.39 5.58
CA CYS A 200 9.35 -9.11 4.77
C CYS A 200 8.70 -7.83 5.31
N PHE A 201 8.40 -6.90 4.41
CA PHE A 201 7.82 -5.60 4.78
C PHE A 201 7.11 -4.95 3.59
N THR A 202 6.23 -4.00 3.88
CA THR A 202 5.57 -3.17 2.87
C THR A 202 6.40 -1.93 2.55
N ILE A 203 6.33 -1.45 1.31
CA ILE A 203 6.71 -0.10 0.90
C ILE A 203 5.46 0.52 0.29
N GLU A 204 4.98 1.61 0.86
CA GLU A 204 3.65 2.17 0.59
C GLU A 204 3.63 3.71 0.61
N PRO A 205 4.45 4.38 -0.20
CA PRO A 205 4.58 5.82 -0.14
C PRO A 205 3.24 6.54 -0.40
N MET A 206 2.87 7.42 0.52
CA MET A 206 1.75 8.34 0.41
C MET A 206 2.28 9.71 0.02
N ILE A 207 1.88 10.19 -1.16
CA ILE A 207 2.42 11.40 -1.80
C ILE A 207 1.30 12.42 -2.00
N ASN A 208 1.50 13.62 -1.44
CA ASN A 208 0.53 14.72 -1.51
C ASN A 208 0.90 15.75 -2.59
N GLN A 209 -0.12 16.27 -3.28
CA GLN A 209 0.05 17.42 -4.20
C GLN A 209 0.37 18.73 -3.45
N GLY A 210 0.02 18.80 -2.19
CA GLY A 210 0.21 19.97 -1.33
C GLY A 210 1.19 19.71 -0.19
N ALA A 211 0.84 20.21 0.99
CA ALA A 211 1.65 20.02 2.20
C ALA A 211 1.58 18.56 2.71
N LYS A 212 2.62 18.14 3.40
CA LYS A 212 2.74 16.78 3.95
C LYS A 212 1.75 16.43 5.07
N TYR A 213 1.09 17.44 5.65
CA TYR A 213 0.28 17.29 6.86
C TYR A 213 -1.05 16.59 6.59
N CYS A 214 -1.44 15.73 7.52
CA CYS A 214 -2.70 15.00 7.49
C CYS A 214 -3.58 15.28 8.71
N LYS A 215 -4.82 14.80 8.64
CA LYS A 215 -5.79 14.78 9.73
C LYS A 215 -6.62 13.52 9.65
N THR A 216 -6.84 12.87 10.79
CA THR A 216 -7.81 11.77 10.89
C THR A 216 -9.21 12.31 11.10
N LEU A 217 -10.20 11.76 10.40
CA LEU A 217 -11.59 12.15 10.52
C LEU A 217 -12.24 11.56 11.80
N LYS A 218 -13.48 11.99 12.08
CA LYS A 218 -14.23 11.56 13.29
C LYS A 218 -14.60 10.07 13.30
N ASP A 219 -14.55 9.40 12.15
CA ASP A 219 -14.74 7.96 12.02
C ASP A 219 -13.58 7.14 12.63
N GLY A 220 -12.49 7.81 13.00
CA GLY A 220 -11.31 7.22 13.63
C GLY A 220 -10.35 6.50 12.66
N TRP A 221 -10.69 6.44 11.34
CA TRP A 221 -9.92 5.73 10.32
C TRP A 221 -9.47 6.62 9.17
N THR A 222 -10.43 7.26 8.49
CA THR A 222 -10.17 8.04 7.28
C THR A 222 -9.16 9.16 7.54
N VAL A 223 -8.09 9.15 6.76
CA VAL A 223 -7.02 10.16 6.84
C VAL A 223 -7.04 11.03 5.60
N GLU A 224 -7.15 12.34 5.80
CA GLU A 224 -7.17 13.32 4.71
C GLU A 224 -5.99 14.28 4.78
N THR A 225 -5.63 14.86 3.63
CA THR A 225 -4.73 16.02 3.57
C THR A 225 -5.33 17.20 4.32
N LYS A 226 -4.51 17.96 5.05
CA LYS A 226 -5.00 19.16 5.78
C LYS A 226 -5.41 20.30 4.85
N ASP A 227 -4.78 20.39 3.68
CA ASP A 227 -5.02 21.46 2.71
C ASP A 227 -6.09 21.11 1.65
N GLY A 228 -6.65 19.90 1.70
CA GLY A 228 -7.68 19.42 0.77
C GLY A 228 -7.19 19.13 -0.64
N ARG A 229 -5.87 19.14 -0.90
CA ARG A 229 -5.30 18.73 -2.18
C ARG A 229 -5.20 17.20 -2.26
N ASN A 230 -5.14 16.68 -3.49
CA ASN A 230 -5.14 15.23 -3.70
C ASN A 230 -3.87 14.57 -3.18
N SER A 231 -4.03 13.31 -2.79
CA SER A 231 -2.98 12.36 -2.40
C SER A 231 -3.06 11.11 -3.25
N ALA A 232 -1.97 10.38 -3.37
CA ALA A 232 -1.93 9.06 -3.99
C ALA A 232 -1.02 8.13 -3.17
N GLN A 233 -1.34 6.83 -3.21
CA GLN A 233 -0.57 5.77 -2.56
C GLN A 233 -0.45 4.59 -3.52
N TRP A 234 0.73 3.98 -3.56
CA TRP A 234 0.97 2.66 -4.14
C TRP A 234 1.69 1.82 -3.12
N GLU A 235 1.45 0.52 -3.14
CA GLU A 235 2.04 -0.37 -2.17
C GLU A 235 2.37 -1.74 -2.76
N HIS A 236 3.53 -2.26 -2.31
CA HIS A 236 3.89 -3.67 -2.50
C HIS A 236 4.50 -4.25 -1.23
N THR A 237 4.16 -5.50 -0.96
CA THR A 237 4.89 -6.34 0.00
C THR A 237 6.15 -6.89 -0.68
N LEU A 238 7.26 -6.82 0.01
CA LEU A 238 8.56 -7.28 -0.46
C LEU A 238 9.14 -8.34 0.46
N SER A 239 9.81 -9.34 -0.11
CA SER A 239 10.67 -10.24 0.64
C SER A 239 12.08 -10.24 0.09
N LEU A 240 13.07 -10.23 0.98
CA LEU A 240 14.46 -10.44 0.61
C LEU A 240 14.77 -11.94 0.63
N ILE A 241 15.02 -12.52 -0.54
CA ILE A 241 15.33 -13.96 -0.69
C ILE A 241 16.80 -14.11 -1.04
N HIS A 242 17.49 -15.05 -0.37
CA HIS A 242 18.81 -15.48 -0.81
C HIS A 242 18.68 -16.31 -2.08
N ILE A 243 19.21 -15.78 -3.17
CA ILE A 243 19.47 -16.57 -4.39
C ILE A 243 20.98 -16.54 -4.61
N SER A 244 21.55 -17.68 -4.90
CA SER A 244 22.98 -17.90 -5.09
C SER A 244 23.60 -17.17 -6.30
N GLU A 245 22.84 -16.24 -6.92
CA GLU A 245 23.30 -15.28 -7.95
C GLU A 245 22.22 -14.20 -8.13
N PRO A 246 22.58 -12.97 -8.50
CA PRO A 246 22.36 -11.80 -7.65
C PRO A 246 20.93 -11.69 -7.11
N THR A 247 20.83 -11.26 -5.88
CA THR A 247 19.61 -11.08 -5.07
C THR A 247 18.42 -10.65 -5.92
N ARG A 248 17.45 -11.54 -6.12
CA ARG A 248 16.14 -11.16 -6.66
C ARG A 248 15.26 -10.67 -5.52
N LEU A 249 14.75 -9.46 -5.67
CA LEU A 249 13.54 -9.03 -5.00
C LEU A 249 12.39 -9.89 -5.51
N ALA A 250 11.61 -10.50 -4.63
CA ALA A 250 10.31 -11.00 -4.97
C ALA A 250 9.29 -9.94 -4.53
N GLU A 251 8.66 -9.31 -5.49
CA GLU A 251 7.41 -8.61 -5.29
C GLU A 251 6.36 -9.69 -5.03
N ILE A 252 5.72 -9.59 -3.87
CA ILE A 252 4.68 -10.53 -3.41
C ILE A 252 3.34 -9.83 -3.50
#